data_6e4a64de2d294826be7c60ae51c461af
#
_entry.id   6e4a64de2d294826be7c60ae51c461af
#
_cell.length_a   1.000
_cell.length_b   1.000
_cell.length_c   1.000
_cell.angle_alpha   90.00
_cell.angle_beta   90.00
_cell.angle_gamma   90.00
#
_symmetry.space_group_name_H-M   'P 1'
#
loop_
_entity.id
_entity.type
_entity.pdbx_description
1 polymer ?
#
loop_
_entity_poly.entity_id
_entity_poly.type
_entity_poly.pdbx_seq_one_letter_code
_entity_poly.pdbx_strand_id
1 'polypeptide(L)'
;MNYWEVSLMDCQIKITDNKAVWKIQAALALIFLLNPFLGVLSTLFFVFVSKEKSMAFYLVIILTLFMWCLQSTRSFHLGEPSDWAGNYYYNFHNAAITDTLTYLFFTTKEYAWQAFNLIGYYLFDGDFLSYANFIVALTYMFTFAAIYKFWNYIQADPRFLVASLCLFAFVTEVNGICNNLLRQQFAMSMMLYAIIERCTNGRILYPLLVISFFTHTMTGFFIPFLFIRLGKKASFRFYIYIVLGFGLLYILFTNLSIFSSSSFYAFQRLATASNAYALKDIIQPSAVYPFLAVTVILYVKAFFFDSERRKCELYINNLFLILISMCLLMTSMPLMQTRYFIIRFFFMPLVVPYFFTAKGSLCDYYLITVPLCFAFRFFSTPDRKSVV
;
A
#
# COMPACT_ATOMS: atom_id res chain seq x y z
N MET A 1 -14.07 -31.89 -34.37
CA MET A 1 -15.24 -31.44 -33.58
C MET A 1 -14.88 -31.60 -32.12
N ASN A 2 -14.28 -30.53 -31.51
CA ASN A 2 -13.81 -30.56 -30.13
C ASN A 2 -14.88 -29.93 -29.24
N TYR A 3 -15.70 -30.75 -28.57
CA TYR A 3 -16.83 -30.39 -27.72
C TYR A 3 -16.48 -30.16 -26.25
N TRP A 4 -15.24 -29.74 -25.90
CA TRP A 4 -14.84 -29.53 -24.50
C TRP A 4 -14.21 -28.17 -24.21
N GLU A 5 -14.58 -27.13 -24.95
CA GLU A 5 -14.36 -25.75 -24.50
C GLU A 5 -15.67 -25.16 -23.95
N VAL A 6 -16.26 -25.79 -22.96
CA VAL A 6 -17.18 -25.09 -22.08
C VAL A 6 -16.30 -24.26 -21.15
N SER A 7 -15.98 -23.06 -21.59
CA SER A 7 -15.33 -22.06 -20.76
C SER A 7 -16.19 -21.84 -19.52
N LEU A 8 -15.69 -22.17 -18.33
CA LEU A 8 -16.26 -21.78 -17.03
C LEU A 8 -16.50 -20.25 -16.93
N MET A 9 -16.06 -19.50 -17.92
CA MET A 9 -16.12 -18.05 -18.01
C MET A 9 -17.39 -17.48 -18.64
N ASP A 10 -18.19 -18.29 -19.31
CA ASP A 10 -19.46 -17.81 -19.91
C ASP A 10 -20.64 -17.83 -18.92
N CYS A 11 -20.46 -18.32 -17.72
CA CYS A 11 -21.45 -18.23 -16.65
C CYS A 11 -21.47 -16.82 -16.05
N GLN A 12 -21.92 -15.82 -16.83
CA GLN A 12 -22.21 -14.48 -16.31
C GLN A 12 -23.60 -14.48 -15.66
N ILE A 13 -23.64 -14.36 -14.33
CA ILE A 13 -24.89 -14.05 -13.64
C ILE A 13 -25.16 -12.56 -13.83
N LYS A 14 -25.96 -12.21 -14.82
CA LYS A 14 -26.36 -10.83 -15.09
C LYS A 14 -27.50 -10.45 -14.13
N ILE A 15 -27.17 -9.67 -13.09
CA ILE A 15 -28.16 -9.17 -12.13
C ILE A 15 -28.63 -7.81 -12.64
N THR A 16 -29.81 -7.75 -13.21
CA THR A 16 -30.39 -6.53 -13.78
C THR A 16 -31.25 -5.74 -12.77
N ASP A 17 -31.58 -6.35 -11.63
CA ASP A 17 -32.42 -5.73 -10.60
C ASP A 17 -31.63 -5.28 -9.39
N ASN A 18 -31.64 -3.98 -9.09
CA ASN A 18 -31.03 -3.40 -7.91
C ASN A 18 -31.52 -4.03 -6.59
N LYS A 19 -32.81 -4.46 -6.54
CA LYS A 19 -33.34 -5.14 -5.35
C LYS A 19 -32.71 -6.51 -5.15
N ALA A 20 -32.36 -7.22 -6.23
CA ALA A 20 -31.65 -8.50 -6.13
C ALA A 20 -30.22 -8.30 -5.60
N VAL A 21 -29.52 -7.25 -6.02
CA VAL A 21 -28.18 -6.90 -5.50
C VAL A 21 -28.22 -6.69 -3.98
N TRP A 22 -29.18 -5.90 -3.47
CA TRP A 22 -29.32 -5.66 -2.03
C TRP A 22 -29.60 -6.94 -1.24
N LYS A 23 -30.44 -7.83 -1.74
CA LYS A 23 -30.69 -9.13 -1.09
C LYS A 23 -29.43 -9.99 -1.01
N ILE A 24 -28.64 -10.00 -2.06
CA ILE A 24 -27.37 -10.74 -2.09
C ILE A 24 -26.37 -10.12 -1.11
N GLN A 25 -26.23 -8.80 -1.09
CA GLN A 25 -25.35 -8.12 -0.14
C GLN A 25 -25.77 -8.41 1.31
N ALA A 26 -27.07 -8.39 1.60
CA ALA A 26 -27.59 -8.72 2.92
C ALA A 26 -27.30 -10.19 3.30
N ALA A 27 -27.48 -11.13 2.36
CA ALA A 27 -27.15 -12.54 2.59
C ALA A 27 -25.65 -12.74 2.85
N LEU A 28 -24.78 -12.08 2.07
CA LEU A 28 -23.34 -12.13 2.25
C LEU A 28 -22.90 -11.48 3.58
N ALA A 29 -23.58 -10.39 4.00
CA ALA A 29 -23.35 -9.77 5.31
C ALA A 29 -23.71 -10.75 6.43
N LEU A 30 -24.82 -11.46 6.32
CA LEU A 30 -25.22 -12.47 7.30
C LEU A 30 -24.19 -13.61 7.39
N ILE A 31 -23.72 -14.11 6.24
CA ILE A 31 -22.64 -15.11 6.20
C ILE A 31 -21.39 -14.58 6.88
N PHE A 32 -21.02 -13.30 6.63
CA PHE A 32 -19.87 -12.66 7.26
C PHE A 32 -20.02 -12.54 8.78
N LEU A 33 -21.20 -12.19 9.27
CA LEU A 33 -21.47 -12.11 10.72
C LEU A 33 -21.38 -13.49 11.41
N LEU A 34 -21.81 -14.55 10.72
CA LEU A 34 -21.71 -15.93 11.22
C LEU A 34 -20.27 -16.45 11.17
N ASN A 35 -19.58 -16.18 10.06
CA ASN A 35 -18.20 -16.57 9.86
C ASN A 35 -17.51 -15.59 8.91
N PRO A 36 -16.64 -14.67 9.41
CA PRO A 36 -16.00 -13.65 8.59
C PRO A 36 -15.18 -14.22 7.42
N PHE A 37 -14.53 -15.37 7.61
CA PHE A 37 -13.75 -16.00 6.56
C PHE A 37 -14.64 -16.51 5.41
N LEU A 38 -15.72 -17.22 5.72
CA LEU A 38 -16.68 -17.68 4.72
C LEU A 38 -17.39 -16.49 4.03
N GLY A 39 -17.68 -15.42 4.77
CA GLY A 39 -18.25 -14.20 4.22
C GLY A 39 -17.36 -13.56 3.18
N VAL A 40 -16.06 -13.45 3.46
CA VAL A 40 -15.06 -12.93 2.50
C VAL A 40 -14.96 -13.83 1.27
N LEU A 41 -14.78 -15.14 1.47
CA LEU A 41 -14.67 -16.09 0.35
C LEU A 41 -15.91 -16.07 -0.55
N SER A 42 -17.11 -16.07 0.04
CA SER A 42 -18.38 -15.99 -0.71
C SER A 42 -18.49 -14.68 -1.49
N THR A 43 -18.07 -13.55 -0.87
CA THR A 43 -18.10 -12.25 -1.53
C THR A 43 -17.09 -12.18 -2.67
N LEU A 44 -15.86 -12.66 -2.48
CA LEU A 44 -14.83 -12.76 -3.51
C LEU A 44 -15.32 -13.59 -4.70
N PHE A 45 -15.87 -14.77 -4.42
CA PHE A 45 -16.41 -15.67 -5.43
C PHE A 45 -17.56 -14.99 -6.20
N PHE A 46 -18.49 -14.34 -5.49
CA PHE A 46 -19.62 -13.68 -6.11
C PHE A 46 -19.20 -12.52 -7.03
N VAL A 47 -18.28 -11.66 -6.58
CA VAL A 47 -17.72 -10.56 -7.40
C VAL A 47 -16.99 -11.11 -8.62
N PHE A 48 -16.26 -12.21 -8.44
CA PHE A 48 -15.52 -12.86 -9.54
C PHE A 48 -16.46 -13.39 -10.63
N VAL A 49 -17.61 -13.98 -10.25
CA VAL A 49 -18.58 -14.56 -11.19
C VAL A 49 -19.51 -13.51 -11.77
N SER A 50 -20.07 -12.63 -10.95
CA SER A 50 -21.09 -11.65 -11.40
C SER A 50 -20.49 -10.47 -12.16
N LYS A 51 -19.24 -10.10 -11.87
CA LYS A 51 -18.56 -8.90 -12.40
C LYS A 51 -19.31 -7.58 -12.13
N GLU A 52 -20.20 -7.57 -11.14
CA GLU A 52 -21.00 -6.39 -10.79
C GLU A 52 -20.19 -5.35 -10.02
N LYS A 53 -20.20 -4.09 -10.49
CA LYS A 53 -19.42 -2.99 -9.89
C LYS A 53 -19.88 -2.64 -8.46
N SER A 54 -21.17 -2.74 -8.20
CA SER A 54 -21.75 -2.50 -6.86
C SER A 54 -21.26 -3.54 -5.85
N MET A 55 -21.12 -4.79 -6.29
CA MET A 55 -20.54 -5.87 -5.49
C MET A 55 -19.04 -5.70 -5.28
N ALA A 56 -18.34 -5.11 -6.23
CA ALA A 56 -16.93 -4.79 -6.10
C ALA A 56 -16.67 -3.74 -4.99
N PHE A 57 -17.52 -2.73 -4.86
CA PHE A 57 -17.45 -1.77 -3.74
C PHE A 57 -17.80 -2.43 -2.41
N TYR A 58 -18.82 -3.27 -2.39
CA TYR A 58 -19.19 -4.04 -1.21
C TYR A 58 -18.05 -4.94 -0.72
N LEU A 59 -17.30 -5.57 -1.63
CA LEU A 59 -16.12 -6.36 -1.31
C LEU A 59 -15.06 -5.53 -0.56
N VAL A 60 -14.84 -4.27 -0.95
CA VAL A 60 -13.91 -3.37 -0.25
C VAL A 60 -14.30 -3.22 1.23
N ILE A 61 -15.59 -3.03 1.51
CA ILE A 61 -16.10 -2.90 2.88
C ILE A 61 -15.89 -4.20 3.66
N ILE A 62 -16.35 -5.32 3.12
CA ILE A 62 -16.27 -6.63 3.78
C ILE A 62 -14.81 -7.03 4.03
N LEU A 63 -13.92 -6.79 3.08
CA LEU A 63 -12.51 -7.11 3.23
C LEU A 63 -11.82 -6.20 4.27
N THR A 64 -12.19 -4.92 4.33
CA THR A 64 -11.70 -4.01 5.39
C THR A 64 -12.14 -4.50 6.79
N LEU A 65 -13.41 -4.84 6.93
CA LEU A 65 -13.95 -5.38 8.19
C LEU A 65 -13.26 -6.72 8.56
N PHE A 66 -13.03 -7.58 7.58
CA PHE A 66 -12.32 -8.83 7.79
C PHE A 66 -10.89 -8.63 8.30
N MET A 67 -10.16 -7.70 7.67
CA MET A 67 -8.79 -7.40 8.11
C MET A 67 -8.80 -6.77 9.52
N TRP A 68 -9.79 -5.98 9.86
CA TRP A 68 -9.97 -5.47 11.22
C TRP A 68 -10.25 -6.61 12.21
N CYS A 69 -11.23 -7.49 11.93
CA CYS A 69 -11.50 -8.65 12.76
C CYS A 69 -10.25 -9.54 12.95
N LEU A 70 -9.51 -9.76 11.88
CA LEU A 70 -8.29 -10.56 11.92
C LEU A 70 -7.21 -9.90 12.81
N GLN A 71 -7.08 -8.56 12.76
CA GLN A 71 -6.14 -7.84 13.61
C GLN A 71 -6.57 -7.83 15.08
N SER A 72 -7.86 -7.77 15.37
CA SER A 72 -8.37 -7.79 16.75
C SER A 72 -8.11 -9.12 17.47
N THR A 73 -7.76 -10.19 16.74
CA THR A 73 -7.32 -11.46 17.34
C THR A 73 -5.84 -11.47 17.75
N ARG A 74 -5.10 -10.40 17.45
CA ARG A 74 -3.68 -10.31 17.79
C ARG A 74 -3.50 -10.09 19.30
N SER A 75 -2.67 -10.91 19.92
CA SER A 75 -2.18 -10.64 21.27
C SER A 75 -1.02 -9.64 21.22
N PHE A 76 -0.90 -8.82 22.26
CA PHE A 76 0.18 -7.86 22.45
C PHE A 76 0.84 -8.07 23.80
N HIS A 77 2.17 -8.16 23.83
CA HIS A 77 2.95 -8.28 25.06
C HIS A 77 4.06 -7.24 25.06
N LEU A 78 4.22 -6.51 26.16
CA LEU A 78 5.22 -5.45 26.31
C LEU A 78 6.66 -5.94 26.19
N GLY A 79 6.94 -7.21 26.41
CA GLY A 79 8.27 -7.82 26.26
C GLY A 79 8.63 -8.27 24.84
N GLU A 80 7.73 -8.11 23.86
CA GLU A 80 8.03 -8.52 22.48
C GLU A 80 9.00 -7.54 21.81
N PRO A 81 9.97 -8.02 21.02
CA PRO A 81 10.86 -7.17 20.23
C PRO A 81 10.12 -6.61 19.00
N SER A 82 9.13 -5.76 19.22
CA SER A 82 8.31 -5.15 18.16
C SER A 82 8.26 -3.64 18.33
N ASP A 83 8.04 -2.91 17.22
CA ASP A 83 7.84 -1.46 17.27
C ASP A 83 6.60 -1.09 18.12
N TRP A 84 5.64 -2.00 18.27
CA TRP A 84 4.48 -1.79 19.13
C TRP A 84 4.88 -1.67 20.60
N ALA A 85 5.67 -2.62 21.11
CA ALA A 85 6.14 -2.64 22.49
C ALA A 85 7.22 -1.60 22.76
N GLY A 86 8.17 -1.46 21.82
CA GLY A 86 9.33 -0.59 22.03
C GLY A 86 9.08 0.89 21.78
N ASN A 87 8.07 1.25 20.99
CA ASN A 87 7.90 2.63 20.54
C ASN A 87 6.43 3.11 20.60
N TYR A 88 5.51 2.41 19.94
CA TYR A 88 4.13 2.94 19.78
C TYR A 88 3.34 2.94 21.08
N TYR A 89 3.46 1.90 21.90
CA TYR A 89 2.79 1.81 23.19
C TYR A 89 3.15 2.97 24.12
N TYR A 90 4.45 3.23 24.27
CA TYR A 90 4.93 4.33 25.14
C TYR A 90 4.53 5.69 24.59
N ASN A 91 4.63 5.91 23.27
CA ASN A 91 4.21 7.16 22.66
C ASN A 91 2.71 7.42 22.84
N PHE A 92 1.89 6.38 22.77
CA PHE A 92 0.45 6.48 22.98
C PHE A 92 0.11 6.87 24.43
N HIS A 93 0.73 6.20 25.42
CA HIS A 93 0.47 6.49 26.83
C HIS A 93 1.08 7.82 27.30
N ASN A 94 2.15 8.28 26.66
CA ASN A 94 2.72 9.60 26.96
C ASN A 94 1.74 10.74 26.63
N ALA A 95 0.75 10.52 25.79
CA ALA A 95 -0.31 11.49 25.52
C ALA A 95 -1.12 11.88 26.77
N ALA A 96 -1.23 10.98 27.76
CA ALA A 96 -1.95 11.24 29.01
C ALA A 96 -1.07 11.88 30.09
N ILE A 97 0.24 11.70 30.02
CA ILE A 97 1.18 12.11 31.08
C ILE A 97 1.80 13.48 30.78
N THR A 98 1.96 13.80 29.51
CA THR A 98 2.61 15.03 29.06
C THR A 98 1.58 16.12 28.78
N ASP A 99 1.91 17.38 29.08
CA ASP A 99 1.09 18.52 28.66
C ASP A 99 0.83 18.48 27.15
N THR A 100 -0.43 18.74 26.76
CA THR A 100 -0.91 18.59 25.38
C THR A 100 -0.06 19.33 24.36
N LEU A 101 0.32 20.58 24.64
CA LEU A 101 1.12 21.36 23.71
C LEU A 101 2.56 20.82 23.61
N THR A 102 3.13 20.45 24.73
CA THR A 102 4.45 19.81 24.79
C THR A 102 4.43 18.48 24.04
N TYR A 103 3.40 17.66 24.24
CA TYR A 103 3.24 16.40 23.55
C TYR A 103 3.14 16.57 22.03
N LEU A 104 2.30 17.49 21.56
CA LEU A 104 2.06 17.69 20.13
C LEU A 104 3.27 18.30 19.40
N PHE A 105 3.99 19.23 20.02
CA PHE A 105 4.97 20.05 19.30
C PHE A 105 6.43 19.79 19.67
N PHE A 106 6.71 19.25 20.83
CA PHE A 106 8.09 19.11 21.31
C PHE A 106 8.61 17.67 21.37
N THR A 107 7.73 16.65 21.40
CA THR A 107 8.15 15.25 21.49
C THR A 107 8.67 14.69 20.18
N THR A 108 8.06 15.04 19.04
CA THR A 108 8.51 14.59 17.71
C THR A 108 8.18 15.64 16.62
N LYS A 109 8.71 15.41 15.40
CA LYS A 109 8.37 16.23 14.22
C LYS A 109 7.16 15.69 13.44
N GLU A 110 6.52 14.63 13.92
CA GLU A 110 5.39 13.98 13.27
C GLU A 110 4.09 14.36 13.98
N TYR A 111 3.75 15.64 13.86
CA TYR A 111 2.66 16.28 14.59
C TYR A 111 1.29 15.61 14.40
N ALA A 112 0.98 15.18 13.17
CA ALA A 112 -0.28 14.50 12.91
C ALA A 112 -0.33 13.12 13.60
N TRP A 113 0.80 12.40 13.66
CA TRP A 113 0.86 11.15 14.41
C TRP A 113 0.62 11.35 15.91
N GLN A 114 1.19 12.41 16.50
CA GLN A 114 0.92 12.73 17.90
C GLN A 114 -0.55 13.13 18.13
N ALA A 115 -1.13 13.87 17.20
CA ALA A 115 -2.56 14.19 17.27
C ALA A 115 -3.43 12.92 17.20
N PHE A 116 -3.09 11.96 16.34
CA PHE A 116 -3.78 10.66 16.30
C PHE A 116 -3.61 9.88 17.60
N ASN A 117 -2.42 9.83 18.19
CA ASN A 117 -2.21 9.18 19.49
C ASN A 117 -3.04 9.85 20.58
N LEU A 118 -3.06 11.18 20.65
CA LEU A 118 -3.81 11.93 21.65
C LEU A 118 -5.33 11.68 21.52
N ILE A 119 -5.87 11.82 20.32
CA ILE A 119 -7.28 11.55 20.02
C ILE A 119 -7.59 10.07 20.31
N GLY A 120 -6.73 9.16 19.88
CA GLY A 120 -6.89 7.73 20.09
C GLY A 120 -6.86 7.34 21.56
N TYR A 121 -6.00 7.97 22.36
CA TYR A 121 -5.95 7.71 23.80
C TYR A 121 -7.30 7.97 24.47
N TYR A 122 -7.92 9.12 24.19
CA TYR A 122 -9.22 9.45 24.75
C TYR A 122 -10.37 8.67 24.09
N LEU A 123 -10.30 8.39 22.80
CA LEU A 123 -11.35 7.66 22.08
C LEU A 123 -11.45 6.19 22.51
N PHE A 124 -10.31 5.58 22.81
CA PHE A 124 -10.22 4.16 23.20
C PHE A 124 -9.94 3.96 24.69
N ASP A 125 -10.15 5.00 25.52
CA ASP A 125 -9.99 4.95 26.97
C ASP A 125 -8.63 4.36 27.42
N GLY A 126 -7.57 4.75 26.75
CA GLY A 126 -6.20 4.28 27.01
C GLY A 126 -5.90 2.86 26.51
N ASP A 127 -6.82 2.18 25.85
CA ASP A 127 -6.56 0.86 25.26
C ASP A 127 -5.76 0.98 23.95
N PHE A 128 -4.45 0.76 24.08
CA PHE A 128 -3.52 0.80 22.94
C PHE A 128 -3.84 -0.25 21.87
N LEU A 129 -4.29 -1.45 22.26
CA LEU A 129 -4.55 -2.52 21.30
C LEU A 129 -5.72 -2.18 20.39
N SER A 130 -6.82 -1.69 20.94
CA SER A 130 -7.98 -1.21 20.17
C SER A 130 -7.62 -0.05 19.27
N TYR A 131 -6.83 0.91 19.76
CA TYR A 131 -6.32 2.01 18.94
C TYR A 131 -5.45 1.53 17.78
N ALA A 132 -4.48 0.66 18.05
CA ALA A 132 -3.58 0.14 17.01
C ALA A 132 -4.36 -0.65 15.94
N ASN A 133 -5.31 -1.48 16.35
CA ASN A 133 -6.20 -2.21 15.44
C ASN A 133 -7.05 -1.26 14.58
N PHE A 134 -7.52 -0.16 15.15
CA PHE A 134 -8.24 0.87 14.41
C PHE A 134 -7.37 1.55 13.35
N ILE A 135 -6.12 1.90 13.68
CA ILE A 135 -5.17 2.46 12.71
C ILE A 135 -4.86 1.47 11.59
N VAL A 136 -4.72 0.18 11.89
CA VAL A 136 -4.56 -0.86 10.87
C VAL A 136 -5.79 -0.94 9.97
N ALA A 137 -7.01 -0.92 10.54
CA ALA A 137 -8.25 -0.91 9.76
C ALA A 137 -8.33 0.30 8.82
N LEU A 138 -7.96 1.50 9.29
CA LEU A 138 -7.89 2.70 8.45
C LEU A 138 -6.84 2.55 7.32
N THR A 139 -5.70 1.92 7.61
CA THR A 139 -4.66 1.63 6.60
C THR A 139 -5.22 0.78 5.47
N TYR A 140 -5.93 -0.31 5.80
CA TYR A 140 -6.58 -1.15 4.81
C TYR A 140 -7.69 -0.41 4.07
N MET A 141 -8.52 0.35 4.78
CA MET A 141 -9.61 1.13 4.20
C MET A 141 -9.10 2.11 3.12
N PHE A 142 -8.11 2.95 3.45
CA PHE A 142 -7.54 3.89 2.49
C PHE A 142 -6.89 3.18 1.30
N THR A 143 -6.17 2.09 1.55
CA THR A 143 -5.50 1.32 0.49
C THR A 143 -6.52 0.65 -0.43
N PHE A 144 -7.52 -0.03 0.11
CA PHE A 144 -8.56 -0.68 -0.69
C PHE A 144 -9.41 0.32 -1.45
N ALA A 145 -9.73 1.47 -0.84
CA ALA A 145 -10.42 2.56 -1.53
C ALA A 145 -9.60 3.12 -2.71
N ALA A 146 -8.29 3.26 -2.54
CA ALA A 146 -7.37 3.67 -3.60
C ALA A 146 -7.33 2.64 -4.74
N ILE A 147 -7.20 1.34 -4.42
CA ILE A 147 -7.20 0.24 -5.39
C ILE A 147 -8.53 0.20 -6.15
N TYR A 148 -9.66 0.25 -5.43
CA TYR A 148 -10.99 0.29 -6.04
C TYR A 148 -11.14 1.46 -7.02
N LYS A 149 -10.76 2.66 -6.58
CA LYS A 149 -10.85 3.87 -7.39
C LYS A 149 -10.03 3.78 -8.68
N PHE A 150 -8.81 3.26 -8.58
CA PHE A 150 -7.94 3.05 -9.73
C PHE A 150 -8.58 2.10 -10.75
N TRP A 151 -8.97 0.91 -10.34
CA TRP A 151 -9.54 -0.11 -11.23
C TRP A 151 -10.88 0.31 -11.81
N ASN A 152 -11.72 1.00 -11.02
CA ASN A 152 -12.98 1.55 -11.51
C ASN A 152 -12.77 2.68 -12.54
N TYR A 153 -11.76 3.51 -12.36
CA TYR A 153 -11.42 4.59 -13.32
C TYR A 153 -10.97 4.02 -14.67
N ILE A 154 -10.12 3.03 -14.68
CA ILE A 154 -9.67 2.39 -15.93
C ILE A 154 -10.71 1.43 -16.52
N GLN A 155 -11.84 1.25 -15.85
CA GLN A 155 -12.94 0.37 -16.27
C GLN A 155 -12.47 -1.05 -16.60
N ALA A 156 -11.54 -1.58 -15.82
CA ALA A 156 -11.08 -2.94 -15.94
C ALA A 156 -12.16 -3.94 -15.49
N ASP A 157 -12.02 -5.19 -15.90
CA ASP A 157 -12.85 -6.28 -15.39
C ASP A 157 -12.74 -6.36 -13.86
N PRO A 158 -13.84 -6.44 -13.10
CA PRO A 158 -13.82 -6.53 -11.64
C PRO A 158 -12.92 -7.61 -11.06
N ARG A 159 -12.59 -8.65 -11.83
CA ARG A 159 -11.64 -9.70 -11.43
C ARG A 159 -10.23 -9.16 -11.16
N PHE A 160 -9.80 -8.10 -11.88
CA PHE A 160 -8.52 -7.43 -11.59
C PHE A 160 -8.54 -6.74 -10.24
N LEU A 161 -9.69 -6.13 -9.87
CA LEU A 161 -9.88 -5.57 -8.54
C LEU A 161 -9.76 -6.67 -7.47
N VAL A 162 -10.43 -7.82 -7.66
CA VAL A 162 -10.35 -8.96 -6.74
C VAL A 162 -8.89 -9.39 -6.57
N ALA A 163 -8.17 -9.61 -7.66
CA ALA A 163 -6.75 -10.00 -7.62
C ALA A 163 -5.90 -8.96 -6.87
N SER A 164 -6.13 -7.68 -7.11
CA SER A 164 -5.40 -6.57 -6.46
C SER A 164 -5.66 -6.48 -4.97
N LEU A 165 -6.92 -6.61 -4.57
CA LEU A 165 -7.30 -6.61 -3.15
C LEU A 165 -6.70 -7.80 -2.42
N CYS A 166 -6.74 -9.00 -3.03
CA CYS A 166 -6.11 -10.20 -2.47
C CYS A 166 -4.58 -10.08 -2.38
N LEU A 167 -3.92 -9.46 -3.37
CA LEU A 167 -2.49 -9.19 -3.32
C LEU A 167 -2.11 -8.29 -2.14
N PHE A 168 -2.94 -7.33 -1.77
CA PHE A 168 -2.65 -6.49 -0.61
C PHE A 168 -3.06 -7.16 0.70
N ALA A 169 -4.24 -7.80 0.76
CA ALA A 169 -4.77 -8.38 1.98
C ALA A 169 -4.02 -9.62 2.47
N PHE A 170 -3.66 -10.52 1.53
CA PHE A 170 -3.19 -11.87 1.84
C PHE A 170 -1.70 -12.10 1.59
N VAL A 171 -0.93 -11.08 1.25
CA VAL A 171 0.53 -11.18 1.29
C VAL A 171 0.98 -11.09 2.74
N THR A 172 1.60 -12.17 3.24
CA THR A 172 2.02 -12.27 4.65
C THR A 172 2.96 -11.15 5.06
N GLU A 173 3.87 -10.78 4.16
CA GLU A 173 4.81 -9.67 4.36
C GLU A 173 4.09 -8.33 4.52
N VAL A 174 3.04 -8.07 3.73
CA VAL A 174 2.22 -6.86 3.85
C VAL A 174 1.52 -6.80 5.19
N ASN A 175 0.90 -7.92 5.60
CA ASN A 175 0.21 -8.01 6.88
C ASN A 175 1.18 -7.78 8.06
N GLY A 176 2.36 -8.44 8.05
CA GLY A 176 3.39 -8.24 9.06
C GLY A 176 3.86 -6.79 9.15
N ILE A 177 4.10 -6.15 7.99
CA ILE A 177 4.56 -4.77 7.93
C ILE A 177 3.47 -3.78 8.35
N CYS A 178 2.23 -3.96 7.90
CA CYS A 178 1.11 -3.11 8.34
C CYS A 178 0.92 -3.17 9.85
N ASN A 179 1.21 -4.30 10.45
CA ASN A 179 1.10 -4.48 11.89
C ASN A 179 2.28 -3.89 12.67
N ASN A 180 3.49 -3.96 12.14
CA ASN A 180 4.67 -3.51 12.88
C ASN A 180 5.00 -2.03 12.64
N LEU A 181 4.78 -1.52 11.42
CA LEU A 181 5.11 -0.15 11.05
C LEU A 181 3.86 0.73 10.95
N LEU A 182 3.02 0.76 11.99
CA LEU A 182 1.71 1.44 12.00
C LEU A 182 1.76 2.83 11.36
N ARG A 183 2.62 3.69 11.86
CA ARG A 183 2.76 5.08 11.46
C ARG A 183 3.11 5.24 9.98
N GLN A 184 4.13 4.49 9.52
CA GLN A 184 4.59 4.55 8.14
C GLN A 184 3.51 4.03 7.18
N GLN A 185 2.87 2.92 7.52
CA GLN A 185 1.88 2.29 6.65
C GLN A 185 0.60 3.11 6.57
N PHE A 186 0.15 3.65 7.69
CA PHE A 186 -1.01 4.54 7.72
C PHE A 186 -0.77 5.81 6.89
N ALA A 187 0.37 6.47 7.08
CA ALA A 187 0.75 7.62 6.27
C ALA A 187 0.81 7.27 4.77
N MET A 188 1.37 6.10 4.43
CA MET A 188 1.51 5.67 3.04
C MET A 188 0.17 5.32 2.39
N SER A 189 -0.78 4.76 3.13
CA SER A 189 -2.13 4.46 2.63
C SER A 189 -2.89 5.75 2.27
N MET A 190 -2.79 6.79 3.09
CA MET A 190 -3.34 8.12 2.81
C MET A 190 -2.67 8.75 1.59
N MET A 191 -1.34 8.65 1.49
CA MET A 191 -0.58 9.16 0.35
C MET A 191 -0.96 8.43 -0.94
N LEU A 192 -1.10 7.10 -0.91
CA LEU A 192 -1.55 6.32 -2.06
C LEU A 192 -2.93 6.80 -2.54
N TYR A 193 -3.88 7.00 -1.62
CA TYR A 193 -5.20 7.49 -1.98
C TYR A 193 -5.11 8.88 -2.64
N ALA A 194 -4.28 9.78 -2.12
CA ALA A 194 -4.05 11.11 -2.72
C ALA A 194 -3.40 11.01 -4.13
N ILE A 195 -2.45 10.09 -4.32
CA ILE A 195 -1.83 9.81 -5.62
C ILE A 195 -2.89 9.32 -6.62
N ILE A 196 -3.75 8.39 -6.22
CA ILE A 196 -4.80 7.88 -7.08
C ILE A 196 -5.82 8.96 -7.41
N GLU A 197 -6.22 9.79 -6.44
CA GLU A 197 -7.08 10.95 -6.69
C GLU A 197 -6.46 11.90 -7.73
N ARG A 198 -5.17 12.16 -7.61
CA ARG A 198 -4.44 13.00 -8.57
C ARG A 198 -4.42 12.41 -9.97
N CYS A 199 -4.17 11.10 -10.13
CA CYS A 199 -4.06 10.49 -11.45
C CYS A 199 -5.43 10.23 -12.10
N THR A 200 -6.49 10.01 -11.31
CA THR A 200 -7.84 9.74 -11.83
C THR A 200 -8.64 11.02 -12.07
N ASN A 201 -8.72 11.88 -11.08
CA ASN A 201 -9.57 13.08 -11.11
C ASN A 201 -8.80 14.38 -11.35
N GLY A 202 -7.46 14.32 -11.39
CA GLY A 202 -6.60 15.49 -11.53
C GLY A 202 -6.55 16.37 -10.28
N ARG A 203 -7.23 16.02 -9.19
CA ARG A 203 -7.32 16.82 -7.96
C ARG A 203 -6.19 16.49 -7.00
N ILE A 204 -5.68 17.52 -6.32
CA ILE A 204 -4.72 17.37 -5.23
C ILE A 204 -5.47 17.55 -3.91
N LEU A 205 -5.45 16.53 -3.08
CA LEU A 205 -6.08 16.54 -1.75
C LEU A 205 -5.09 17.10 -0.72
N TYR A 206 -4.92 18.41 -0.70
CA TYR A 206 -3.97 19.09 0.19
C TYR A 206 -4.06 18.67 1.67
N PRO A 207 -5.26 18.62 2.29
CA PRO A 207 -5.37 18.21 3.69
C PRO A 207 -4.80 16.81 3.91
N LEU A 208 -5.11 15.86 3.02
CA LEU A 208 -4.64 14.48 3.14
C LEU A 208 -3.12 14.38 2.95
N LEU A 209 -2.53 15.20 2.08
CA LEU A 209 -1.08 15.28 1.90
C LEU A 209 -0.38 15.80 3.15
N VAL A 210 -0.91 16.88 3.73
CA VAL A 210 -0.38 17.48 4.96
C VAL A 210 -0.46 16.48 6.11
N ILE A 211 -1.62 15.85 6.31
CA ILE A 211 -1.79 14.83 7.34
C ILE A 211 -0.85 13.66 7.13
N SER A 212 -0.76 13.12 5.90
CA SER A 212 0.14 12.01 5.56
C SER A 212 1.60 12.36 5.87
N PHE A 213 2.07 13.55 5.45
CA PHE A 213 3.45 14.01 5.67
C PHE A 213 3.77 14.16 7.16
N PHE A 214 2.88 14.80 7.93
CA PHE A 214 3.07 14.97 9.37
C PHE A 214 2.75 13.70 10.19
N THR A 215 2.15 12.69 9.58
CA THR A 215 2.07 11.34 10.17
C THR A 215 3.39 10.60 10.01
N HIS A 216 4.02 10.66 8.82
CA HIS A 216 5.35 10.09 8.59
C HIS A 216 6.07 10.80 7.44
N THR A 217 7.22 11.39 7.73
CA THR A 217 7.96 12.25 6.81
C THR A 217 8.42 11.57 5.52
N MET A 218 8.53 10.22 5.48
CA MET A 218 8.88 9.48 4.26
C MET A 218 7.88 9.70 3.11
N THR A 219 6.62 10.00 3.41
CA THR A 219 5.62 10.28 2.36
C THR A 219 5.93 11.55 1.60
N GLY A 220 6.74 12.45 2.18
CA GLY A 220 7.24 13.65 1.52
C GLY A 220 7.96 13.39 0.20
N PHE A 221 8.54 12.19 0.04
CA PHE A 221 9.13 11.75 -1.22
C PHE A 221 8.16 11.82 -2.41
N PHE A 222 6.87 11.55 -2.18
CA PHE A 222 5.86 11.52 -3.23
C PHE A 222 5.27 12.90 -3.56
N ILE A 223 5.38 13.87 -2.65
CA ILE A 223 4.76 15.19 -2.80
C ILE A 223 5.18 15.90 -4.10
N PRO A 224 6.47 16.00 -4.47
CA PRO A 224 6.88 16.66 -5.70
C PRO A 224 6.24 16.04 -6.95
N PHE A 225 6.06 14.71 -6.95
CA PHE A 225 5.53 14.00 -8.11
C PHE A 225 4.03 14.27 -8.34
N LEU A 226 3.29 14.70 -7.33
CA LEU A 226 1.88 15.10 -7.48
C LEU A 226 1.72 16.38 -8.32
N PHE A 227 2.75 17.21 -8.40
CA PHE A 227 2.75 18.44 -9.20
C PHE A 227 3.30 18.21 -10.60
N ILE A 228 3.98 17.09 -10.85
CA ILE A 228 4.54 16.74 -12.16
C ILE A 228 3.52 15.92 -12.97
N ARG A 229 3.43 16.19 -14.28
CA ARG A 229 2.52 15.46 -15.19
C ARG A 229 3.12 14.13 -15.65
N LEU A 230 3.27 13.17 -14.73
CA LEU A 230 3.86 11.86 -15.01
C LEU A 230 3.04 10.98 -15.97
N GLY A 231 1.76 11.27 -16.18
CA GLY A 231 0.89 10.54 -17.10
C GLY A 231 1.08 10.87 -18.58
N LYS A 232 2.01 11.77 -18.94
CA LYS A 232 2.41 11.98 -20.33
C LYS A 232 3.57 11.05 -20.68
N LYS A 233 3.66 10.64 -21.96
CA LYS A 233 4.86 9.98 -22.47
C LYS A 233 6.07 10.83 -22.08
N ALA A 234 6.87 10.31 -21.16
CA ALA A 234 8.03 11.05 -20.71
C ALA A 234 9.02 11.09 -21.88
N SER A 235 9.50 12.26 -22.22
CA SER A 235 10.57 12.39 -23.20
C SER A 235 11.83 11.71 -22.67
N PHE A 236 12.70 11.22 -23.53
CA PHE A 236 14.01 10.66 -23.15
C PHE A 236 14.78 11.60 -22.19
N ARG A 237 14.64 12.92 -22.38
CA ARG A 237 15.20 13.94 -21.48
C ARG A 237 14.71 13.83 -20.05
N PHE A 238 13.44 13.49 -19.82
CA PHE A 238 12.89 13.30 -18.47
C PHE A 238 13.58 12.16 -17.72
N TYR A 239 13.83 11.04 -18.40
CA TYR A 239 14.58 9.92 -17.80
C TYR A 239 16.03 10.27 -17.53
N ILE A 240 16.67 11.02 -18.43
CA ILE A 240 18.02 11.54 -18.17
C ILE A 240 18.03 12.40 -16.91
N TYR A 241 17.08 13.32 -16.74
CA TYR A 241 17.00 14.15 -15.55
C TYR A 241 16.73 13.35 -14.28
N ILE A 242 15.91 12.29 -14.36
CA ILE A 242 15.71 11.38 -13.22
C ILE A 242 17.02 10.66 -12.88
N VAL A 243 17.69 10.08 -13.85
CA VAL A 243 18.96 9.35 -13.65
C VAL A 243 20.02 10.31 -13.10
N LEU A 244 20.16 11.51 -13.67
CA LEU A 244 21.10 12.53 -13.17
C LEU A 244 20.73 12.99 -11.75
N GLY A 245 19.44 13.22 -11.48
CA GLY A 245 18.96 13.59 -10.14
C GLY A 245 19.25 12.51 -9.10
N PHE A 246 19.00 11.26 -9.44
CA PHE A 246 19.34 10.14 -8.56
C PHE A 246 20.86 9.92 -8.46
N GLY A 247 21.61 10.09 -9.53
CA GLY A 247 23.07 10.04 -9.48
C GLY A 247 23.64 11.12 -8.54
N LEU A 248 23.11 12.34 -8.61
CA LEU A 248 23.48 13.42 -7.71
C LEU A 248 23.10 13.08 -6.26
N LEU A 249 21.90 12.57 -6.01
CA LEU A 249 21.48 12.11 -4.69
C LEU A 249 22.37 11.00 -4.17
N TYR A 250 22.74 10.02 -5.01
CA TYR A 250 23.68 8.97 -4.64
C TYR A 250 25.03 9.52 -4.19
N ILE A 251 25.61 10.45 -4.98
CA ILE A 251 26.87 11.12 -4.64
C ILE A 251 26.73 11.89 -3.31
N LEU A 252 25.62 12.61 -3.12
CA LEU A 252 25.34 13.31 -1.87
C LEU A 252 25.23 12.33 -0.69
N PHE A 253 24.54 11.22 -0.85
CA PHE A 253 24.35 10.23 0.21
C PHE A 253 25.63 9.46 0.56
N THR A 254 26.46 9.14 -0.42
CA THR A 254 27.76 8.46 -0.17
C THR A 254 28.79 9.39 0.45
N ASN A 255 28.66 10.70 0.27
CA ASN A 255 29.56 11.72 0.82
C ASN A 255 28.95 12.53 1.98
N LEU A 256 27.91 12.00 2.63
CA LEU A 256 27.23 12.71 3.73
C LEU A 256 28.16 13.01 4.93
N SER A 257 29.24 12.27 5.11
CA SER A 257 30.26 12.56 6.10
C SER A 257 30.90 13.95 5.93
N ILE A 258 30.98 14.45 4.68
CA ILE A 258 31.48 15.82 4.38
C ILE A 258 30.53 16.88 4.97
N PHE A 259 29.25 16.57 5.09
CA PHE A 259 28.24 17.47 5.63
C PHE A 259 28.00 17.32 7.13
N SER A 260 28.71 16.41 7.81
CA SER A 260 28.59 16.19 9.26
C SER A 260 29.03 17.44 10.06
N SER A 261 29.94 18.24 9.49
CA SER A 261 30.42 19.50 10.06
C SER A 261 29.60 20.73 9.63
N SER A 262 28.56 20.55 8.80
CA SER A 262 27.77 21.68 8.32
C SER A 262 26.91 22.25 9.45
N SER A 263 26.75 23.57 9.46
CA SER A 263 25.86 24.29 10.40
C SER A 263 24.36 24.00 10.14
N PHE A 264 24.06 23.31 9.04
CA PHE A 264 22.68 22.97 8.68
C PHE A 264 22.22 21.70 9.37
N TYR A 265 21.37 21.82 10.37
CA TYR A 265 20.83 20.73 11.18
C TYR A 265 20.26 19.56 10.37
N ALA A 266 19.61 19.83 9.23
CA ALA A 266 19.08 18.81 8.35
C ALA A 266 20.18 17.91 7.75
N PHE A 267 21.33 18.47 7.37
CA PHE A 267 22.46 17.73 6.84
C PHE A 267 23.20 16.94 7.94
N GLN A 268 23.34 17.50 9.13
CA GLN A 268 23.89 16.79 10.28
C GLN A 268 23.04 15.56 10.62
N ARG A 269 21.71 15.71 10.64
CA ARG A 269 20.79 14.57 10.88
C ARG A 269 20.84 13.52 9.79
N LEU A 270 20.95 13.92 8.54
CA LEU A 270 21.12 12.99 7.42
C LEU A 270 22.44 12.22 7.54
N ALA A 271 23.53 12.89 7.88
CA ALA A 271 24.84 12.27 8.07
C ALA A 271 24.82 11.29 9.26
N THR A 272 24.25 11.69 10.39
CA THR A 272 24.12 10.83 11.59
C THR A 272 23.24 9.61 11.30
N ALA A 273 22.11 9.82 10.59
CA ALA A 273 21.22 8.74 10.19
C ALA A 273 21.90 7.77 9.20
N SER A 274 22.68 8.28 8.23
CA SER A 274 23.38 7.41 7.27
C SER A 274 24.39 6.51 7.98
N ASN A 275 25.15 7.03 8.94
CA ASN A 275 26.09 6.25 9.72
C ASN A 275 25.40 5.20 10.61
N ALA A 276 24.30 5.56 11.27
CA ALA A 276 23.52 4.62 12.07
C ALA A 276 22.84 3.53 11.22
N TYR A 277 22.47 3.84 9.97
CA TYR A 277 21.79 2.93 9.06
C TYR A 277 22.74 2.08 8.20
N ALA A 278 24.00 2.47 8.05
CA ALA A 278 25.01 1.69 7.32
C ALA A 278 25.40 0.38 8.03
N LEU A 279 25.12 0.25 9.33
CA LEU A 279 25.56 -0.88 10.17
C LEU A 279 24.61 -2.09 10.18
N LYS A 280 23.52 -2.09 9.40
CA LYS A 280 22.53 -3.18 9.42
C LYS A 280 22.37 -3.84 8.05
N ASP A 281 22.78 -5.10 7.93
CA ASP A 281 22.54 -5.98 6.77
C ASP A 281 21.07 -6.42 6.75
N ILE A 282 20.20 -5.72 6.02
CA ILE A 282 18.77 -6.02 6.10
C ILE A 282 18.16 -6.47 4.79
N ILE A 283 18.58 -6.01 3.61
CA ILE A 283 18.04 -6.49 2.32
C ILE A 283 19.14 -6.67 1.30
N GLN A 284 19.05 -7.80 0.59
CA GLN A 284 19.89 -8.00 -0.59
C GLN A 284 19.33 -7.15 -1.75
N PRO A 285 20.16 -6.34 -2.42
CA PRO A 285 19.75 -5.55 -3.60
C PRO A 285 19.10 -6.39 -4.70
N SER A 286 19.42 -7.68 -4.78
CA SER A 286 18.82 -8.66 -5.72
C SER A 286 17.28 -8.71 -5.64
N ALA A 287 16.68 -8.48 -4.49
CA ALA A 287 15.23 -8.45 -4.35
C ALA A 287 14.56 -7.30 -5.12
N VAL A 288 15.29 -6.25 -5.46
CA VAL A 288 14.78 -5.07 -6.19
C VAL A 288 14.73 -5.33 -7.71
N TYR A 289 15.61 -6.17 -8.25
CA TYR A 289 15.72 -6.41 -9.70
C TYR A 289 14.45 -6.98 -10.36
N PRO A 290 13.75 -7.99 -9.77
CA PRO A 290 12.50 -8.48 -10.36
C PRO A 290 11.44 -7.40 -10.51
N PHE A 291 11.32 -6.50 -9.52
CA PHE A 291 10.36 -5.39 -9.57
C PHE A 291 10.77 -4.34 -10.60
N LEU A 292 12.06 -4.07 -10.76
CA LEU A 292 12.56 -3.22 -11.84
C LEU A 292 12.22 -3.80 -13.21
N ALA A 293 12.46 -5.09 -13.42
CA ALA A 293 12.14 -5.76 -14.68
C ALA A 293 10.64 -5.68 -15.00
N VAL A 294 9.77 -6.01 -14.04
CA VAL A 294 8.31 -5.87 -14.21
C VAL A 294 7.92 -4.44 -14.56
N THR A 295 8.50 -3.46 -13.89
CA THR A 295 8.19 -2.04 -14.12
C THR A 295 8.62 -1.60 -15.51
N VAL A 296 9.80 -2.03 -15.99
CA VAL A 296 10.29 -1.74 -17.34
C VAL A 296 9.38 -2.36 -18.40
N ILE A 297 8.99 -3.63 -18.23
CA ILE A 297 8.09 -4.33 -19.17
C ILE A 297 6.73 -3.61 -19.23
N LEU A 298 6.17 -3.22 -18.07
CA LEU A 298 4.91 -2.48 -18.03
C LEU A 298 5.03 -1.11 -18.69
N TYR A 299 6.18 -0.45 -18.51
CA TYR A 299 6.46 0.81 -19.18
C TYR A 299 6.49 0.65 -20.70
N VAL A 300 7.19 -0.35 -21.22
CA VAL A 300 7.24 -0.67 -22.64
C VAL A 300 5.84 -0.97 -23.16
N LYS A 301 5.07 -1.81 -22.44
CA LYS A 301 3.66 -2.11 -22.78
C LYS A 301 2.81 -0.85 -22.86
N ALA A 302 2.89 0.03 -21.89
CA ALA A 302 2.12 1.28 -21.84
C ALA A 302 2.57 2.27 -22.94
N PHE A 303 3.85 2.27 -23.32
CA PHE A 303 4.39 3.16 -24.35
C PHE A 303 3.84 2.87 -25.74
N PHE A 304 3.69 1.59 -26.10
CA PHE A 304 3.24 1.19 -27.44
C PHE A 304 1.72 1.30 -27.66
N PHE A 305 0.95 1.48 -26.58
CA PHE A 305 -0.49 1.53 -26.69
C PHE A 305 -1.02 2.91 -26.28
N ASP A 306 -1.44 3.70 -27.21
CA ASP A 306 -1.88 5.10 -27.04
C ASP A 306 -3.39 5.17 -26.74
N SER A 307 -3.80 5.24 -25.47
CA SER A 307 -5.18 5.55 -25.10
C SER A 307 -5.23 6.49 -23.88
N GLU A 308 -6.25 7.32 -23.78
CA GLU A 308 -6.43 8.24 -22.65
C GLU A 308 -6.47 7.55 -21.28
N ARG A 309 -7.06 6.36 -21.23
CA ARG A 309 -7.15 5.53 -20.01
C ARG A 309 -5.77 5.20 -19.44
N ARG A 310 -4.75 5.18 -20.25
CA ARG A 310 -3.38 4.80 -19.88
C ARG A 310 -2.56 5.91 -19.24
N LYS A 311 -3.06 7.15 -19.24
CA LYS A 311 -2.35 8.25 -18.54
C LYS A 311 -2.21 7.96 -17.04
N CYS A 312 -3.26 7.41 -16.41
CA CYS A 312 -3.22 7.03 -15.00
C CYS A 312 -2.29 5.83 -14.76
N GLU A 313 -2.34 4.83 -15.64
CA GLU A 313 -1.47 3.65 -15.59
C GLU A 313 -0.01 4.03 -15.77
N LEU A 314 0.30 4.89 -16.75
CA LEU A 314 1.64 5.46 -16.94
C LEU A 314 2.11 6.24 -15.72
N TYR A 315 1.23 7.01 -15.12
CA TYR A 315 1.56 7.79 -13.93
C TYR A 315 2.00 6.88 -12.78
N ILE A 316 1.22 5.84 -12.48
CA ILE A 316 1.53 4.87 -11.42
C ILE A 316 2.80 4.09 -11.76
N ASN A 317 2.94 3.63 -13.01
CA ASN A 317 4.13 2.90 -13.44
C ASN A 317 5.40 3.75 -13.35
N ASN A 318 5.33 5.02 -13.75
CA ASN A 318 6.46 5.95 -13.63
C ASN A 318 6.84 6.20 -12.16
N LEU A 319 5.86 6.40 -11.27
CA LEU A 319 6.13 6.51 -9.84
C LEU A 319 6.78 5.25 -9.26
N PHE A 320 6.29 4.09 -9.67
CA PHE A 320 6.86 2.82 -9.22
C PHE A 320 8.28 2.63 -9.73
N LEU A 321 8.56 2.98 -10.99
CA LEU A 321 9.91 2.96 -11.56
C LEU A 321 10.85 3.90 -10.79
N ILE A 322 10.41 5.11 -10.47
CA ILE A 322 11.17 6.07 -9.67
C ILE A 322 11.49 5.51 -8.29
N LEU A 323 10.49 4.94 -7.61
CA LEU A 323 10.66 4.31 -6.29
C LEU A 323 11.69 3.18 -6.35
N ILE A 324 11.58 2.27 -7.30
CA ILE A 324 12.50 1.12 -7.44
C ILE A 324 13.91 1.61 -7.80
N SER A 325 14.04 2.60 -8.68
CA SER A 325 15.33 3.20 -9.02
C SER A 325 15.99 3.84 -7.81
N MET A 326 15.23 4.55 -6.98
CA MET A 326 15.70 5.11 -5.72
C MET A 326 16.17 4.00 -4.74
N CYS A 327 15.42 2.90 -4.63
CA CYS A 327 15.85 1.77 -3.82
C CYS A 327 17.19 1.18 -4.27
N LEU A 328 17.43 1.08 -5.59
CA LEU A 328 18.70 0.61 -6.15
C LEU A 328 19.87 1.55 -5.79
N LEU A 329 19.63 2.85 -5.79
CA LEU A 329 20.66 3.83 -5.46
C LEU A 329 20.99 3.88 -3.96
N MET A 330 20.07 3.42 -3.11
CA MET A 330 20.26 3.39 -1.65
C MET A 330 20.98 2.12 -1.13
N THR A 331 21.74 1.43 -1.97
CA THR A 331 22.45 0.19 -1.58
C THR A 331 23.48 0.43 -0.46
N SER A 332 24.04 1.63 -0.37
CA SER A 332 24.94 2.03 0.72
C SER A 332 24.24 2.32 2.05
N MET A 333 22.90 2.36 2.07
CA MET A 333 22.08 2.65 3.25
C MET A 333 20.98 1.59 3.40
N PRO A 334 21.30 0.37 3.86
CA PRO A 334 20.39 -0.79 3.83
C PRO A 334 19.05 -0.53 4.53
N LEU A 335 19.05 0.13 5.67
CA LEU A 335 17.80 0.41 6.39
C LEU A 335 16.90 1.42 5.67
N MET A 336 17.47 2.45 5.04
CA MET A 336 16.70 3.38 4.19
C MET A 336 16.17 2.67 2.96
N GLN A 337 17.01 1.88 2.29
CA GLN A 337 16.61 1.04 1.16
C GLN A 337 15.42 0.15 1.53
N THR A 338 15.50 -0.55 2.66
CA THR A 338 14.41 -1.40 3.17
C THR A 338 13.12 -0.62 3.35
N ARG A 339 13.17 0.52 4.02
CA ARG A 339 11.97 1.34 4.30
C ARG A 339 11.29 1.83 3.03
N TYR A 340 12.05 2.27 2.03
CA TYR A 340 11.48 2.67 0.74
C TYR A 340 11.03 1.45 -0.08
N PHE A 341 11.77 0.33 -0.01
CA PHE A 341 11.38 -0.89 -0.70
C PHE A 341 10.07 -1.50 -0.18
N ILE A 342 9.80 -1.38 1.10
CA ILE A 342 8.52 -1.77 1.72
C ILE A 342 7.33 -1.02 1.07
N ILE A 343 7.51 0.24 0.66
CA ILE A 343 6.46 1.04 0.02
C ILE A 343 5.95 0.40 -1.28
N ARG A 344 6.75 -0.45 -1.95
CA ARG A 344 6.33 -1.17 -3.16
C ARG A 344 5.03 -1.94 -2.97
N PHE A 345 4.75 -2.44 -1.77
CA PHE A 345 3.55 -3.21 -1.49
C PHE A 345 2.25 -2.43 -1.73
N PHE A 346 2.28 -1.11 -1.60
CA PHE A 346 1.14 -0.25 -1.93
C PHE A 346 0.94 -0.11 -3.44
N PHE A 347 2.00 -0.21 -4.23
CA PHE A 347 1.94 -0.09 -5.69
C PHE A 347 1.73 -1.45 -6.39
N MET A 348 2.21 -2.54 -5.81
CA MET A 348 2.06 -3.90 -6.38
C MET A 348 0.62 -4.23 -6.81
N PRO A 349 -0.43 -3.94 -6.01
CA PRO A 349 -1.81 -4.22 -6.40
C PRO A 349 -2.27 -3.46 -7.65
N LEU A 350 -1.62 -2.36 -7.98
CA LEU A 350 -1.94 -1.52 -9.13
C LEU A 350 -1.12 -1.89 -10.37
N VAL A 351 0.11 -2.37 -10.16
CA VAL A 351 1.10 -2.63 -11.21
C VAL A 351 1.05 -4.08 -11.67
N VAL A 352 1.07 -5.04 -10.74
CA VAL A 352 1.17 -6.47 -11.09
C VAL A 352 -0.05 -7.00 -11.86
N PRO A 353 -1.30 -6.74 -11.44
CA PRO A 353 -2.46 -7.18 -12.22
C PRO A 353 -2.53 -6.54 -13.61
N TYR A 354 -2.05 -5.30 -13.73
CA TYR A 354 -2.01 -4.61 -15.03
C TYR A 354 -1.13 -5.35 -16.06
N PHE A 355 -0.10 -6.05 -15.64
CA PHE A 355 0.72 -6.89 -16.52
C PHE A 355 -0.11 -7.92 -17.29
N PHE A 356 -1.19 -8.41 -16.68
CA PHE A 356 -2.08 -9.43 -17.23
C PHE A 356 -3.37 -8.89 -17.88
N THR A 357 -3.48 -7.58 -18.12
CA THR A 357 -4.67 -6.98 -18.75
C THR A 357 -4.81 -7.28 -20.25
N ALA A 358 -3.85 -7.96 -20.86
CA ALA A 358 -3.99 -8.46 -22.22
C ALA A 358 -5.03 -9.59 -22.28
N LYS A 359 -5.85 -9.62 -23.35
CA LYS A 359 -6.78 -10.72 -23.57
C LYS A 359 -6.03 -12.03 -23.85
N GLY A 360 -6.39 -13.10 -23.16
CA GLY A 360 -5.81 -14.42 -23.39
C GLY A 360 -5.98 -15.35 -22.18
N SER A 361 -5.80 -16.64 -22.39
CA SER A 361 -5.91 -17.70 -21.37
C SER A 361 -5.01 -17.49 -20.16
N LEU A 362 -3.80 -16.94 -20.35
CA LEU A 362 -2.87 -16.62 -19.25
C LEU A 362 -3.46 -15.59 -18.28
N CYS A 363 -4.23 -14.60 -18.78
CA CYS A 363 -4.90 -13.62 -17.93
C CYS A 363 -5.90 -14.31 -16.99
N ASP A 364 -6.67 -15.22 -17.52
CA ASP A 364 -7.72 -15.93 -16.79
C ASP A 364 -7.12 -16.83 -15.70
N TYR A 365 -6.05 -17.58 -16.02
CA TYR A 365 -5.31 -18.38 -15.03
C TYR A 365 -4.72 -17.51 -13.92
N TYR A 366 -4.12 -16.38 -14.27
CA TYR A 366 -3.59 -15.45 -13.27
C TYR A 366 -4.66 -14.94 -12.32
N LEU A 367 -5.81 -14.52 -12.85
CA LEU A 367 -6.90 -13.95 -12.04
C LEU A 367 -7.52 -14.96 -11.06
N ILE A 368 -7.42 -16.25 -11.34
CA ILE A 368 -7.90 -17.32 -10.45
C ILE A 368 -6.79 -17.76 -9.50
N THR A 369 -5.62 -18.09 -10.03
CA THR A 369 -4.56 -18.77 -9.26
C THR A 369 -3.90 -17.85 -8.25
N VAL A 370 -3.67 -16.58 -8.60
CA VAL A 370 -2.95 -15.66 -7.71
C VAL A 370 -3.70 -15.39 -6.41
N PRO A 371 -5.01 -15.01 -6.41
CA PRO A 371 -5.77 -14.86 -5.17
C PRO A 371 -5.77 -16.14 -4.33
N LEU A 372 -5.95 -17.30 -4.96
CA LEU A 372 -5.99 -18.58 -4.26
C LEU A 372 -4.63 -18.93 -3.64
N CYS A 373 -3.54 -18.78 -4.37
CA CYS A 373 -2.20 -19.04 -3.85
C CYS A 373 -1.85 -18.14 -2.66
N PHE A 374 -2.14 -16.84 -2.75
CA PHE A 374 -1.86 -15.92 -1.65
C PHE A 374 -2.77 -16.17 -0.44
N ALA A 375 -4.05 -16.42 -0.65
CA ALA A 375 -4.95 -16.79 0.43
C ALA A 375 -4.49 -18.10 1.10
N PHE A 376 -4.18 -19.13 0.32
CA PHE A 376 -3.67 -20.42 0.85
C PHE A 376 -2.39 -20.22 1.65
N ARG A 377 -1.39 -19.53 1.11
CA ARG A 377 -0.14 -19.21 1.82
C ARG A 377 -0.41 -18.45 3.11
N PHE A 378 -1.27 -17.42 3.06
CA PHE A 378 -1.62 -16.61 4.22
C PHE A 378 -2.22 -17.42 5.37
N PHE A 379 -3.15 -18.34 5.06
CA PHE A 379 -3.83 -19.15 6.06
C PHE A 379 -3.04 -20.40 6.50
N SER A 380 -2.12 -20.90 5.66
CA SER A 380 -1.29 -22.07 5.97
C SER A 380 -0.01 -21.72 6.74
N THR A 381 0.38 -20.44 6.84
CA THR A 381 1.59 -20.05 7.58
C THR A 381 1.33 -20.10 9.08
N PRO A 382 1.94 -21.06 9.82
CA PRO A 382 1.61 -21.29 11.23
C PRO A 382 2.09 -20.17 12.15
N ASP A 383 3.10 -19.42 11.76
CA ASP A 383 3.70 -18.37 12.58
C ASP A 383 3.55 -16.99 11.90
N ARG A 384 2.45 -16.31 12.21
CA ARG A 384 2.25 -14.91 11.78
C ARG A 384 3.20 -13.92 12.49
N LYS A 385 3.97 -14.40 13.48
CA LYS A 385 4.87 -13.60 14.30
C LYS A 385 6.29 -13.49 13.72
N SER A 386 6.68 -14.41 12.83
CA SER A 386 8.07 -14.58 12.41
C SER A 386 8.45 -13.94 11.07
N VAL A 387 7.58 -13.14 10.45
CA VAL A 387 7.83 -12.56 9.12
C VAL A 387 8.19 -11.07 9.22
N VAL A 388 9.07 -10.73 10.16
CA VAL A 388 9.81 -9.43 10.12
C VAL A 388 11.20 -9.63 10.64
#